data_88f4feb52162600c1b9a3b934af020d3
#
_entry.id   88f4feb52162600c1b9a3b934af020d3
#
_cell.length_a   1.000
_cell.length_b   1.000
_cell.length_c   1.000
_cell.angle_alpha   90.00
_cell.angle_beta   90.00
_cell.angle_gamma   90.00
#
_symmetry.space_group_name_H-M   'P 1'
#
loop_
_entity.id
_entity.type
_entity.pdbx_description
1 polymer ?
#
loop_
_entity_poly.entity_id
_entity_poly.type
_entity_poly.pdbx_seq_one_letter_code
_entity_poly.pdbx_strand_id
1 'polypeptide(L)'
;MVGSSTSGADRLVIDVVELQRLTGTRRDVRASLVLPDLEVGERCVLDGRLDVDLVVEAATEGIVAVGAVRGESRVPCRRCLDDVIEPLEVEMREIFERHPTEGETWPIEDERIDLTPAVRELALLGLPLAPVCREDCAGPEPDRFPAMAHVEPVDNAPPLRDERWAALDDLTFDD
;
A
#
# COMPACT_ATOMS: atom_id res chain seq x y z
N MET A 1 19.83 25.00 1.09
CA MET A 1 19.32 23.95 0.20
C MET A 1 20.41 22.91 0.00
N VAL A 2 20.34 21.82 0.72
CA VAL A 2 21.23 20.66 0.48
C VAL A 2 20.30 19.45 0.34
N GLY A 3 19.86 19.22 -0.90
CA GLY A 3 19.15 18.00 -1.26
C GLY A 3 20.15 16.87 -1.38
N SER A 4 20.23 16.00 -0.39
CA SER A 4 20.94 14.73 -0.52
C SER A 4 20.07 13.77 -1.32
N SER A 5 20.29 13.70 -2.62
CA SER A 5 19.78 12.62 -3.45
C SER A 5 20.63 11.39 -3.19
N THR A 6 20.17 10.48 -2.35
CA THR A 6 20.81 9.17 -2.14
C THR A 6 20.18 8.21 -3.15
N SER A 7 20.92 7.87 -4.19
CA SER A 7 20.52 6.91 -5.22
C SER A 7 20.79 5.49 -4.72
N GLY A 8 19.73 4.65 -4.61
CA GLY A 8 19.84 3.21 -4.40
C GLY A 8 20.27 2.77 -3.00
N ALA A 9 19.90 3.52 -1.96
CA ALA A 9 20.10 3.11 -0.58
C ALA A 9 19.13 1.97 -0.19
N ASP A 10 19.59 1.06 0.65
CA ASP A 10 18.78 -0.01 1.25
C ASP A 10 18.12 0.43 2.57
N ARG A 11 18.41 1.64 3.03
CA ARG A 11 17.94 2.20 4.29
C ARG A 11 17.79 3.72 4.24
N LEU A 12 16.74 4.23 4.88
CA LEU A 12 16.44 5.66 4.99
C LEU A 12 16.32 6.07 6.46
N VAL A 13 17.43 6.54 7.02
CA VAL A 13 17.53 7.01 8.42
C VAL A 13 17.74 8.52 8.44
N ILE A 14 16.94 9.21 9.25
CA ILE A 14 16.96 10.67 9.39
C ILE A 14 17.35 11.05 10.81
N ASP A 15 18.36 11.90 10.94
CA ASP A 15 18.71 12.56 12.20
C ASP A 15 17.68 13.64 12.52
N VAL A 16 17.09 13.62 13.71
CA VAL A 16 16.01 14.52 14.12
C VAL A 16 16.39 15.47 15.27
N VAL A 17 17.67 15.55 15.64
CA VAL A 17 18.17 16.43 16.72
C VAL A 17 17.74 17.88 16.50
N GLU A 18 17.94 18.42 15.29
CA GLU A 18 17.58 19.78 14.99
C GLU A 18 16.07 20.00 14.90
N LEU A 19 15.33 19.02 14.36
CA LEU A 19 13.88 19.07 14.27
C LEU A 19 13.24 19.14 15.66
N GLN A 20 13.72 18.38 16.61
CA GLN A 20 13.16 18.30 17.97
C GLN A 20 13.39 19.56 18.83
N ARG A 21 14.28 20.47 18.41
CA ARG A 21 14.56 21.72 19.15
C ARG A 21 13.38 22.69 19.15
N LEU A 22 12.57 22.67 18.09
CA LEU A 22 11.46 23.60 17.93
C LEU A 22 10.30 22.93 17.21
N THR A 23 9.16 22.80 17.88
CA THR A 23 7.91 22.28 17.31
C THR A 23 7.52 23.07 16.05
N GLY A 24 7.08 22.35 15.00
CA GLY A 24 6.72 22.93 13.71
C GLY A 24 7.91 23.08 12.75
N THR A 25 9.13 22.71 13.17
CA THR A 25 10.28 22.65 12.25
C THR A 25 10.05 21.55 11.22
N ARG A 26 10.30 21.85 9.95
CA ARG A 26 10.08 20.94 8.82
C ARG A 26 11.37 20.69 8.05
N ARG A 27 11.45 19.48 7.49
CA ARG A 27 12.55 19.04 6.62
C ARG A 27 12.01 18.23 5.46
N ASP A 28 12.33 18.62 4.23
CA ASP A 28 12.03 17.84 3.03
C ASP A 28 13.01 16.67 2.94
N VAL A 29 12.48 15.48 2.66
CA VAL A 29 13.22 14.23 2.48
C VAL A 29 12.87 13.65 1.14
N ARG A 30 13.87 13.51 0.26
CA ARG A 30 13.75 12.86 -1.05
C ARG A 30 14.82 11.80 -1.17
N ALA A 31 14.40 10.58 -1.48
CA ALA A 31 15.31 9.45 -1.62
C ALA A 31 14.77 8.43 -2.62
N SER A 32 15.68 7.72 -3.28
CA SER A 32 15.37 6.51 -4.03
C SER A 32 15.94 5.32 -3.27
N LEU A 33 15.08 4.36 -2.93
CA LEU A 33 15.42 3.15 -2.20
C LEU A 33 15.37 1.95 -3.13
N VAL A 34 16.17 0.94 -2.80
CA VAL A 34 16.07 -0.41 -3.37
C VAL A 34 16.00 -1.38 -2.21
N LEU A 35 14.80 -1.85 -1.92
CA LEU A 35 14.55 -2.73 -0.78
C LEU A 35 14.35 -4.18 -1.26
N PRO A 36 14.99 -5.16 -0.61
CA PRO A 36 14.77 -6.57 -0.91
C PRO A 36 13.39 -7.03 -0.43
N ASP A 37 12.91 -8.13 -0.99
CA ASP A 37 11.72 -8.86 -0.50
C ASP A 37 10.45 -7.99 -0.37
N LEU A 38 10.23 -7.08 -1.31
CA LEU A 38 8.99 -6.31 -1.42
C LEU A 38 7.95 -7.10 -2.21
N GLU A 39 7.50 -8.22 -1.63
CA GLU A 39 6.55 -9.13 -2.26
C GLU A 39 5.57 -9.73 -1.26
N VAL A 40 4.36 -10.02 -1.75
CA VAL A 40 3.30 -10.75 -1.02
C VAL A 40 2.67 -11.75 -2.00
N GLY A 41 3.03 -13.03 -1.86
CA GLY A 41 2.65 -14.07 -2.82
C GLY A 41 3.25 -13.79 -4.20
N GLU A 42 2.41 -13.65 -5.21
CA GLU A 42 2.86 -13.37 -6.60
C GLU A 42 2.89 -11.87 -6.93
N ARG A 43 2.60 -11.01 -5.98
CA ARG A 43 2.57 -9.54 -6.13
C ARG A 43 3.84 -8.94 -5.58
N CYS A 44 4.49 -8.07 -6.34
CA CYS A 44 5.72 -7.43 -5.87
C CYS A 44 5.86 -5.98 -6.35
N VAL A 45 6.70 -5.23 -5.64
CA VAL A 45 7.26 -3.98 -6.17
C VAL A 45 8.35 -4.33 -7.18
N LEU A 46 8.26 -3.79 -8.38
CA LEU A 46 9.18 -4.09 -9.45
C LEU A 46 10.60 -3.66 -9.08
N ASP A 47 11.55 -4.60 -9.17
CA ASP A 47 12.98 -4.41 -8.82
C ASP A 47 13.21 -3.90 -7.37
N GLY A 48 12.19 -3.95 -6.50
CA GLY A 48 12.25 -3.43 -5.15
C GLY A 48 12.48 -1.91 -5.07
N ARG A 49 12.28 -1.18 -6.18
CA ARG A 49 12.58 0.24 -6.30
C ARG A 49 11.42 1.11 -5.84
N LEU A 50 11.72 2.06 -4.94
CA LEU A 50 10.77 3.03 -4.41
C LEU A 50 11.40 4.43 -4.40
N ASP A 51 10.65 5.43 -4.84
CA ASP A 51 10.96 6.84 -4.71
C ASP A 51 10.11 7.45 -3.59
N VAL A 52 10.79 8.10 -2.64
CA VAL A 52 10.20 8.66 -1.43
C VAL A 52 10.29 10.18 -1.50
N ASP A 53 9.17 10.88 -1.33
CA ASP A 53 9.08 12.34 -1.25
C ASP A 53 8.21 12.72 -0.04
N LEU A 54 8.86 13.08 1.06
CA LEU A 54 8.23 13.31 2.35
C LEU A 54 8.62 14.66 2.94
N VAL A 55 7.75 15.18 3.79
CA VAL A 55 8.05 16.24 4.75
C VAL A 55 8.05 15.61 6.14
N VAL A 56 9.15 15.76 6.85
CA VAL A 56 9.30 15.35 8.25
C VAL A 56 9.16 16.59 9.12
N GLU A 57 8.21 16.58 10.05
CA GLU A 57 7.84 17.73 10.90
C GLU A 57 7.89 17.35 12.38
N ALA A 58 8.46 18.26 13.20
CA ALA A 58 8.40 18.14 14.64
C ALA A 58 7.01 18.51 15.16
N ALA A 59 6.32 17.55 15.77
CA ALA A 59 5.06 17.73 16.48
C ALA A 59 5.27 17.81 18.00
N THR A 60 4.20 18.04 18.77
CA THR A 60 4.28 18.18 20.23
C THR A 60 4.77 16.90 20.92
N GLU A 61 4.34 15.74 20.42
CA GLU A 61 4.61 14.44 21.04
C GLU A 61 5.59 13.57 20.23
N GLY A 62 6.13 14.07 19.12
CA GLY A 62 7.02 13.27 18.28
C GLY A 62 7.36 13.92 16.96
N ILE A 63 7.65 13.09 15.99
CA ILE A 63 7.95 13.47 14.62
C ILE A 63 6.88 12.88 13.70
N VAL A 64 6.35 13.67 12.78
CA VAL A 64 5.38 13.22 11.78
C VAL A 64 6.05 13.23 10.40
N ALA A 65 5.96 12.13 9.67
CA ALA A 65 6.40 12.01 8.29
C ALA A 65 5.18 11.94 7.36
N VAL A 66 5.05 12.90 6.44
CA VAL A 66 3.91 13.01 5.52
C VAL A 66 4.40 13.17 4.09
N GLY A 67 3.78 12.48 3.15
CA GLY A 67 4.07 12.62 1.72
C GLY A 67 3.69 11.39 0.93
N ALA A 68 4.49 11.01 -0.06
CA ALA A 68 4.19 9.89 -0.93
C ALA A 68 5.40 8.98 -1.17
N VAL A 69 5.08 7.70 -1.32
CA VAL A 69 6.00 6.64 -1.75
C VAL A 69 5.52 6.16 -3.11
N ARG A 70 6.41 6.16 -4.10
CA ARG A 70 6.10 5.79 -5.48
C ARG A 70 6.99 4.68 -5.97
N GLY A 71 6.47 3.86 -6.88
CA GLY A 71 7.19 2.77 -7.53
C GLY A 71 6.38 2.19 -8.67
N GLU A 72 6.71 1.00 -9.07
CA GLU A 72 5.94 0.19 -10.00
C GLU A 72 5.62 -1.16 -9.35
N SER A 73 4.42 -1.65 -9.53
CA SER A 73 4.00 -2.97 -9.10
C SER A 73 3.94 -3.94 -10.27
N ARG A 74 4.25 -5.21 -10.00
CA ARG A 74 3.99 -6.33 -10.89
C ARG A 74 3.07 -7.31 -10.19
N VAL A 75 1.90 -7.53 -10.77
CA VAL A 75 0.83 -8.34 -10.18
C VAL A 75 0.15 -9.17 -11.26
N PRO A 76 -0.12 -10.45 -11.05
CA PRO A 76 -0.85 -11.25 -12.03
C PRO A 76 -2.27 -10.73 -12.27
N CYS A 77 -2.67 -10.69 -13.53
CA CYS A 77 -4.05 -10.41 -13.89
C CYS A 77 -4.99 -11.45 -13.26
N ARG A 78 -6.04 -11.00 -12.57
CA ARG A 78 -7.01 -11.91 -11.91
C ARG A 78 -7.78 -12.82 -12.88
N ARG A 79 -7.69 -12.57 -14.21
CA ARG A 79 -8.41 -13.36 -15.23
C ARG A 79 -7.49 -14.27 -16.03
N CYS A 80 -6.40 -13.75 -16.61
CA CYS A 80 -5.51 -14.53 -17.49
C CYS A 80 -4.20 -14.95 -16.82
N LEU A 81 -3.89 -14.39 -15.65
CA LEU A 81 -2.66 -14.59 -14.89
C LEU A 81 -1.39 -14.01 -15.56
N ASP A 82 -1.53 -13.30 -16.68
CA ASP A 82 -0.42 -12.55 -17.25
C ASP A 82 -0.01 -11.40 -16.32
N ASP A 83 1.27 -11.06 -16.28
CA ASP A 83 1.78 -9.97 -15.47
C ASP A 83 1.19 -8.62 -15.92
N VAL A 84 0.66 -7.88 -14.95
CA VAL A 84 0.24 -6.48 -15.06
C VAL A 84 1.27 -5.62 -14.33
N ILE A 85 1.86 -4.68 -15.05
CA ILE A 85 2.76 -3.69 -14.48
C ILE A 85 2.02 -2.36 -14.45
N GLU A 86 1.89 -1.76 -13.26
CA GLU A 86 1.19 -0.49 -13.09
C GLU A 86 1.88 0.38 -12.03
N PRO A 87 1.71 1.71 -12.10
CA PRO A 87 2.24 2.61 -11.09
C PRO A 87 1.72 2.25 -9.70
N LEU A 88 2.63 2.28 -8.72
CA LEU A 88 2.33 2.22 -7.30
C LEU A 88 2.53 3.61 -6.70
N GLU A 89 1.49 4.17 -6.12
CA GLU A 89 1.57 5.42 -5.35
C GLU A 89 0.79 5.27 -4.05
N VAL A 90 1.47 5.50 -2.93
CA VAL A 90 0.90 5.38 -1.59
C VAL A 90 1.18 6.64 -0.81
N GLU A 91 0.15 7.20 -0.18
CA GLU A 91 0.31 8.31 0.76
C GLU A 91 0.85 7.78 2.09
N MET A 92 1.88 8.44 2.59
CA MET A 92 2.48 8.16 3.89
C MET A 92 2.05 9.23 4.89
N ARG A 93 1.61 8.78 6.07
CA ARG A 93 1.37 9.62 7.24
C ARG A 93 1.68 8.82 8.50
N GLU A 94 2.93 8.90 8.94
CA GLU A 94 3.45 8.09 10.04
C GLU A 94 3.96 8.97 11.17
N ILE A 95 3.80 8.47 12.40
CA ILE A 95 4.21 9.14 13.63
C ILE A 95 5.36 8.36 14.26
N PHE A 96 6.38 9.09 14.67
CA PHE A 96 7.55 8.56 15.36
C PHE A 96 7.66 9.15 16.75
N GLU A 97 7.81 8.30 17.77
CA GLU A 97 7.82 8.69 19.20
C GLU A 97 8.96 8.00 19.96
N ARG A 98 9.38 8.58 21.08
CA ARG A 98 10.37 7.95 21.97
C ARG A 98 9.81 6.73 22.70
N HIS A 99 8.52 6.70 22.92
CA HIS A 99 7.78 5.60 23.56
C HIS A 99 6.65 5.16 22.62
N PRO A 100 6.98 4.40 21.55
CA PRO A 100 6.00 4.07 20.53
C PRO A 100 4.90 3.17 21.06
N THR A 101 3.69 3.36 20.55
CA THR A 101 2.58 2.45 20.72
C THR A 101 2.65 1.37 19.64
N GLU A 102 2.69 0.12 20.05
CA GLU A 102 2.79 -1.01 19.13
C GLU A 102 1.64 -1.01 18.11
N GLY A 103 1.98 -1.05 16.82
CA GLY A 103 1.01 -1.04 15.72
C GLY A 103 0.44 0.34 15.36
N GLU A 104 0.78 1.41 16.10
CA GLU A 104 0.28 2.77 15.83
C GLU A 104 1.38 3.77 15.51
N THR A 105 2.53 3.66 16.19
CA THR A 105 3.64 4.61 16.03
C THR A 105 4.99 3.91 15.92
N TRP A 106 5.99 4.61 15.39
CA TRP A 106 7.34 4.11 15.17
C TRP A 106 8.33 4.68 16.18
N PRO A 107 9.42 3.98 16.49
CA PRO A 107 10.39 4.46 17.48
C PRO A 107 11.27 5.61 16.97
N ILE A 108 11.60 6.53 17.87
CA ILE A 108 12.77 7.42 17.75
C ILE A 108 13.89 6.80 18.57
N GLU A 109 14.94 6.34 17.92
CA GLU A 109 16.10 5.73 18.57
C GLU A 109 17.35 6.57 18.32
N ASP A 110 18.14 6.85 19.35
CA ASP A 110 19.38 7.62 19.27
C ASP A 110 19.25 8.93 18.49
N GLU A 111 18.17 9.68 18.73
CA GLU A 111 17.83 10.92 18.02
C GLU A 111 17.68 10.74 16.50
N ARG A 112 17.25 9.56 16.05
CA ARG A 112 17.03 9.21 14.65
C ARG A 112 15.70 8.51 14.48
N ILE A 113 15.12 8.67 13.29
CA ILE A 113 14.00 7.89 12.81
C ILE A 113 14.45 7.03 11.63
N ASP A 114 14.05 5.77 11.62
CA ASP A 114 14.21 4.89 10.47
C ASP A 114 12.88 4.81 9.71
N LEU A 115 12.85 5.43 8.54
CA LEU A 115 11.67 5.43 7.68
C LEU A 115 11.50 4.13 6.88
N THR A 116 12.56 3.30 6.82
CA THR A 116 12.59 2.10 5.99
C THR A 116 11.48 1.10 6.30
N PRO A 117 11.22 0.73 7.58
CA PRO A 117 10.15 -0.20 7.91
C PRO A 117 8.77 0.32 7.50
N ALA A 118 8.48 1.60 7.77
CA ALA A 118 7.22 2.23 7.41
C ALA A 118 7.01 2.29 5.88
N VAL A 119 8.05 2.69 5.13
CA VAL A 119 8.02 2.71 3.67
C VAL A 119 7.79 1.31 3.11
N ARG A 120 8.44 0.29 3.68
CA ARG A 120 8.26 -1.11 3.31
C ARG A 120 6.83 -1.59 3.53
N GLU A 121 6.29 -1.34 4.71
CA GLU A 121 4.93 -1.76 5.08
C GLU A 121 3.89 -1.12 4.16
N LEU A 122 3.98 0.20 3.96
CA LEU A 122 3.08 0.94 3.08
C LEU A 122 3.16 0.47 1.63
N ALA A 123 4.35 0.21 1.10
CA ALA A 123 4.51 -0.29 -0.26
C ALA A 123 3.87 -1.68 -0.44
N LEU A 124 4.02 -2.58 0.54
CA LEU A 124 3.39 -3.90 0.51
C LEU A 124 1.86 -3.84 0.62
N LEU A 125 1.34 -2.97 1.50
CA LEU A 125 -0.10 -2.74 1.65
C LEU A 125 -0.72 -2.07 0.43
N GLY A 126 0.04 -1.24 -0.28
CA GLY A 126 -0.39 -0.56 -1.49
C GLY A 126 -0.42 -1.44 -2.75
N LEU A 127 0.12 -2.66 -2.71
CA LEU A 127 0.11 -3.55 -3.86
C LEU A 127 -1.32 -3.88 -4.29
N PRO A 128 -1.65 -3.73 -5.59
CA PRO A 128 -2.98 -4.04 -6.12
C PRO A 128 -3.42 -5.46 -5.77
N LEU A 129 -4.67 -5.62 -5.36
CA LEU A 129 -5.18 -6.93 -4.93
C LEU A 129 -5.56 -7.82 -6.11
N ALA A 130 -6.17 -7.25 -7.16
CA ALA A 130 -6.75 -8.02 -8.25
C ALA A 130 -6.84 -7.20 -9.55
N PRO A 131 -5.71 -6.75 -10.13
CA PRO A 131 -5.73 -5.97 -11.36
C PRO A 131 -6.22 -6.79 -12.55
N VAL A 132 -6.63 -6.11 -13.60
CA VAL A 132 -6.99 -6.72 -14.90
C VAL A 132 -6.09 -6.11 -15.96
N CYS A 133 -5.46 -6.94 -16.78
CA CYS A 133 -4.58 -6.45 -17.86
C CYS A 133 -5.32 -5.55 -18.87
N ARG A 134 -6.65 -5.76 -19.03
CA ARG A 134 -7.58 -4.96 -19.84
C ARG A 134 -9.00 -5.29 -19.43
N GLU A 135 -9.92 -4.36 -19.64
CA GLU A 135 -11.34 -4.51 -19.23
C GLU A 135 -12.02 -5.71 -19.89
N ASP A 136 -11.72 -5.97 -21.14
CA ASP A 136 -12.24 -7.08 -21.95
C ASP A 136 -11.43 -8.37 -21.87
N CYS A 137 -10.55 -8.50 -20.87
CA CYS A 137 -9.74 -9.71 -20.68
C CYS A 137 -10.65 -10.94 -20.58
N ALA A 138 -10.54 -11.84 -21.54
CA ALA A 138 -11.37 -13.04 -21.65
C ALA A 138 -10.83 -14.26 -20.87
N GLY A 139 -9.76 -14.07 -20.07
CA GLY A 139 -9.12 -15.14 -19.30
C GLY A 139 -8.00 -15.85 -20.08
N PRO A 140 -7.46 -16.95 -19.50
CA PRO A 140 -6.45 -17.76 -20.14
C PRO A 140 -7.10 -18.59 -21.26
N GLU A 141 -6.41 -18.72 -22.41
CA GLU A 141 -6.86 -19.55 -23.55
C GLU A 141 -8.35 -19.34 -23.93
N PRO A 142 -8.79 -18.11 -24.26
CA PRO A 142 -10.22 -17.80 -24.43
C PRO A 142 -10.88 -18.59 -25.57
N ASP A 143 -10.11 -19.03 -26.57
CA ASP A 143 -10.60 -19.88 -27.66
C ASP A 143 -10.94 -21.30 -27.19
N ARG A 144 -10.25 -21.77 -26.16
CA ARG A 144 -10.45 -23.12 -25.58
C ARG A 144 -11.43 -23.11 -24.42
N PHE A 145 -11.41 -22.04 -23.61
CA PHE A 145 -12.24 -21.85 -22.43
C PHE A 145 -12.92 -20.48 -22.51
N PRO A 146 -13.93 -20.32 -23.39
CA PRO A 146 -14.63 -19.06 -23.51
C PRO A 146 -15.30 -18.72 -22.17
N ALA A 147 -14.98 -17.55 -21.61
CA ALA A 147 -15.68 -17.01 -20.45
C ALA A 147 -17.10 -16.60 -20.91
N MET A 148 -18.05 -17.53 -20.85
CA MET A 148 -19.45 -17.23 -21.07
C MET A 148 -19.98 -16.54 -19.82
N ALA A 149 -20.30 -15.25 -19.93
CA ALA A 149 -21.18 -14.65 -18.96
C ALA A 149 -22.50 -15.43 -18.99
N HIS A 150 -22.75 -16.22 -17.95
CA HIS A 150 -24.07 -16.81 -17.74
C HIS A 150 -25.01 -15.62 -17.47
N VAL A 151 -25.58 -15.06 -18.53
CA VAL A 151 -26.75 -14.22 -18.39
C VAL A 151 -27.86 -15.21 -18.11
N GLU A 152 -28.13 -15.44 -16.84
CA GLU A 152 -29.36 -16.15 -16.49
C GLU A 152 -30.52 -15.38 -17.13
N PRO A 153 -31.40 -16.06 -17.86
CA PRO A 153 -32.63 -15.42 -18.33
C PRO A 153 -33.28 -14.86 -17.06
N VAL A 154 -33.60 -13.57 -17.08
CA VAL A 154 -34.39 -12.93 -16.03
C VAL A 154 -35.78 -13.57 -16.09
N ASP A 155 -35.87 -14.76 -15.55
CA ASP A 155 -37.18 -15.37 -15.28
C ASP A 155 -37.77 -14.55 -14.14
N ASN A 156 -38.93 -13.96 -14.34
CA ASN A 156 -39.67 -13.21 -13.30
C ASN A 156 -40.16 -14.13 -12.15
N ALA A 157 -39.58 -15.31 -12.02
CA ALA A 157 -39.78 -16.18 -10.88
C ALA A 157 -39.11 -15.56 -9.65
N PRO A 158 -39.77 -15.49 -8.51
CA PRO A 158 -39.12 -15.04 -7.28
C PRO A 158 -37.88 -15.91 -7.02
N PRO A 159 -36.74 -15.31 -6.56
CA PRO A 159 -35.55 -16.06 -6.29
C PRO A 159 -35.83 -17.26 -5.40
N LEU A 160 -35.35 -18.43 -5.79
CA LEU A 160 -35.47 -19.64 -4.97
C LEU A 160 -34.81 -19.34 -3.61
N ARG A 161 -35.65 -19.32 -2.58
CA ARG A 161 -35.18 -19.11 -1.21
C ARG A 161 -34.37 -20.32 -0.79
N ASP A 162 -33.10 -20.10 -0.49
CA ASP A 162 -32.22 -21.13 0.07
C ASP A 162 -32.53 -21.28 1.57
N GLU A 163 -33.08 -22.41 1.97
CA GLU A 163 -33.45 -22.69 3.36
C GLU A 163 -32.31 -22.57 4.36
N ARG A 164 -31.06 -22.72 3.90
CA ARG A 164 -29.86 -22.54 4.75
C ARG A 164 -29.72 -21.12 5.30
N TRP A 165 -30.29 -20.14 4.61
CA TRP A 165 -30.24 -18.72 4.99
C TRP A 165 -31.53 -18.22 5.66
N ALA A 166 -32.49 -19.12 5.88
CA ALA A 166 -33.81 -18.74 6.45
C ALA A 166 -33.73 -18.04 7.80
N ALA A 167 -32.69 -18.36 8.62
CA ALA A 167 -32.46 -17.70 9.90
C ALA A 167 -32.06 -16.21 9.78
N LEU A 168 -31.63 -15.74 8.61
CA LEU A 168 -31.29 -14.33 8.39
C LEU A 168 -32.53 -13.45 8.20
N ASP A 169 -33.68 -14.04 7.87
CA ASP A 169 -34.94 -13.29 7.68
C ASP A 169 -35.50 -12.76 8.99
N ASP A 170 -35.10 -13.34 10.12
CA ASP A 170 -35.52 -12.92 11.45
C ASP A 170 -34.67 -11.77 12.02
N LEU A 171 -33.58 -11.36 11.31
CA LEU A 171 -32.77 -10.27 11.71
C LEU A 171 -33.45 -8.92 11.44
N THR A 172 -33.71 -8.19 12.50
CA THR A 172 -34.16 -6.79 12.44
C THR A 172 -32.97 -5.88 12.79
N PHE A 173 -32.69 -4.92 11.90
CA PHE A 173 -31.70 -3.87 12.17
C PHE A 173 -32.48 -2.64 12.63
N ASP A 174 -32.20 -2.16 13.84
CA ASP A 174 -32.69 -0.87 14.31
C ASP A 174 -31.84 0.22 13.65
N ASP A 175 -32.51 1.17 12.94
CA ASP A 175 -31.91 2.36 12.32
C ASP A 175 -31.58 3.44 13.35
#